data_3249b01424df3d992905f9a7524c4f31
#
_entry.id   3249b01424df3d992905f9a7524c4f31
#
_cell.length_a   1.000
_cell.length_b   1.000
_cell.length_c   1.000
_cell.angle_alpha   90.00
_cell.angle_beta   90.00
_cell.angle_gamma   90.00
#
_symmetry.space_group_name_H-M   'P 1'
#
loop_
_entity.id
_entity.type
_entity.pdbx_description
1 polymer ?
#
loop_
_entity_poly.entity_id
_entity_poly.type
_entity_poly.pdbx_seq_one_letter_code
_entity_poly.pdbx_strand_id
1 'polypeptide(L)'
;MAIAKCLKLDYYYYKNDEENILKSVKEAKLISRKYNQLKYYYFAWGSRLIIYYLKQNKANIALYEVKKMLQEARKDNYMRGVAECYRCMANIYLTQDNYRLAYDNFKKTIEIVEENNIADINIPSYYASLAQAAVELKRWDEAKEALEKGLLLAQTDYQSFTTRKAYALYYIKKGQLNEAWKYIQDIEKLFIQNKDMVTYIMGLYYLKETYYSVAGQYSEALKMVDAMMNDSTPIRSKYMDYKLVREQGNIYWKMGDKLKAAEFYYDYIAATDSVRTKELQNSATEFSSILELEQLKNERNELQLSVQKDQLHTVYLVLIFVVLFWIMGGILFFRIYKLNKRLKASELIVNKQNKDLKIFADELMKAKERAEYASMMKTTFIQNMSHEIRTPLNSIVGFSQLLVDIYQDNQETKEFVSIIEVNSANLLRLINDVLDISFLDQSEEVPYDKVEDINVSCLSGIEAVRTLVHEGVELEFRPSVERCLIKTNPGRVSQILIHLLQNAAKFTDKGSIVLDYELNRNEREIIYRITDTGKGIPADKQE
;
A
#
# COMPACT_ATOMS: atom_id res chain seq x y z
N MET A 1 23.08 27.59 12.26
CA MET A 1 22.87 26.53 13.28
C MET A 1 22.00 25.39 12.77
N ALA A 2 20.80 25.62 12.20
CA ALA A 2 19.97 24.58 11.64
C ALA A 2 20.64 23.80 10.49
N ILE A 3 21.30 24.49 9.56
CA ILE A 3 22.07 23.88 8.46
C ILE A 3 23.17 22.96 8.99
N ALA A 4 23.97 23.40 9.99
CA ALA A 4 25.01 22.57 10.57
C ALA A 4 24.48 21.29 11.22
N LYS A 5 23.27 21.34 11.79
CA LYS A 5 22.58 20.14 12.32
C LYS A 5 22.10 19.21 11.21
N CYS A 6 21.65 19.74 10.07
CA CYS A 6 21.30 18.93 8.92
C CYS A 6 22.54 18.21 8.33
N LEU A 7 23.71 18.88 8.25
CA LEU A 7 24.96 18.26 7.83
C LEU A 7 25.40 17.14 8.77
N LYS A 8 25.23 17.34 10.10
CA LYS A 8 25.50 16.29 11.08
C LYS A 8 24.52 15.12 10.95
N LEU A 9 23.25 15.39 10.64
CA LEU A 9 22.26 14.37 10.35
C LEU A 9 22.62 13.55 9.10
N ASP A 10 23.13 14.21 8.05
CA ASP A 10 23.61 13.52 6.84
C ASP A 10 24.75 12.55 7.16
N TYR A 11 25.69 12.92 8.01
CA TYR A 11 26.75 12.03 8.45
C TYR A 11 26.18 10.76 9.12
N TYR A 12 25.24 10.89 10.07
CA TYR A 12 24.62 9.73 10.73
C TYR A 12 23.77 8.90 9.78
N TYR A 13 23.09 9.54 8.83
CA TYR A 13 22.33 8.88 7.80
C TYR A 13 23.20 7.94 6.92
N TYR A 14 24.38 8.40 6.51
CA TYR A 14 25.32 7.57 5.75
C TYR A 14 26.00 6.49 6.60
N LYS A 15 26.09 6.69 7.91
CA LYS A 15 26.60 5.69 8.86
C LYS A 15 25.58 4.67 9.30
N ASN A 16 24.30 4.78 8.88
CA ASN A 16 23.20 3.95 9.33
C ASN A 16 22.99 3.96 10.86
N ASP A 17 23.24 5.09 11.51
CA ASP A 17 23.13 5.27 12.96
C ASP A 17 21.74 5.80 13.32
N GLU A 18 20.79 4.88 13.53
CA GLU A 18 19.36 5.18 13.80
C GLU A 18 19.18 6.05 15.05
N GLU A 19 19.91 5.76 16.13
CA GLU A 19 19.77 6.48 17.38
C GLU A 19 20.16 7.97 17.23
N ASN A 20 21.28 8.23 16.57
CA ASN A 20 21.76 9.59 16.34
C ASN A 20 20.94 10.31 15.26
N ILE A 21 20.35 9.61 14.29
CA ILE A 21 19.36 10.17 13.35
C ILE A 21 18.15 10.68 14.13
N LEU A 22 17.53 9.84 14.97
CA LEU A 22 16.38 10.21 15.80
C LEU A 22 16.67 11.40 16.71
N LYS A 23 17.84 11.39 17.36
CA LYS A 23 18.30 12.50 18.22
C LYS A 23 18.45 13.80 17.41
N SER A 24 19.05 13.72 16.23
CA SER A 24 19.26 14.87 15.35
C SER A 24 17.94 15.46 14.84
N VAL A 25 16.94 14.62 14.54
CA VAL A 25 15.58 15.09 14.14
C VAL A 25 14.91 15.83 15.30
N LYS A 26 15.01 15.31 16.54
CA LYS A 26 14.48 15.99 17.75
C LYS A 26 15.17 17.34 17.96
N GLU A 27 16.49 17.41 17.80
CA GLU A 27 17.27 18.66 17.91
C GLU A 27 16.86 19.65 16.78
N ALA A 28 16.70 19.16 15.55
CA ALA A 28 16.24 19.97 14.42
C ALA A 28 14.85 20.57 14.70
N LYS A 29 13.95 19.82 15.33
CA LYS A 29 12.62 20.31 15.76
C LYS A 29 12.73 21.49 16.69
N LEU A 30 13.52 21.36 17.77
CA LEU A 30 13.68 22.41 18.76
C LEU A 30 14.28 23.69 18.17
N ILE A 31 15.34 23.54 17.37
CA ILE A 31 16.05 24.67 16.74
C ILE A 31 15.15 25.35 15.70
N SER A 32 14.49 24.56 14.84
CA SER A 32 13.64 25.08 13.77
C SER A 32 12.44 25.85 14.31
N ARG A 33 11.84 25.40 15.40
CA ARG A 33 10.76 26.13 16.09
C ARG A 33 11.24 27.40 16.75
N LYS A 34 12.40 27.34 17.45
CA LYS A 34 12.99 28.50 18.10
C LYS A 34 13.28 29.67 17.14
N TYR A 35 13.70 29.34 15.91
CA TYR A 35 14.11 30.34 14.90
C TYR A 35 13.10 30.51 13.76
N ASN A 36 11.89 29.96 13.89
CA ASN A 36 10.83 29.94 12.87
C ASN A 36 11.31 29.43 11.48
N GLN A 37 12.10 28.35 11.50
CA GLN A 37 12.74 27.77 10.31
C GLN A 37 12.25 26.32 10.10
N LEU A 38 10.93 26.11 10.10
CA LEU A 38 10.28 24.79 10.05
C LEU A 38 10.74 23.92 8.88
N LYS A 39 11.18 24.51 7.75
CA LYS A 39 11.68 23.79 6.59
C LYS A 39 12.80 22.79 6.92
N TYR A 40 13.68 23.11 7.86
CA TYR A 40 14.79 22.20 8.24
C TYR A 40 14.30 21.04 9.09
N TYR A 41 13.30 21.25 9.93
CA TYR A 41 12.70 20.17 10.70
C TYR A 41 11.98 19.16 9.81
N TYR A 42 11.12 19.64 8.92
CA TYR A 42 10.38 18.76 8.01
C TYR A 42 11.29 18.10 6.99
N PHE A 43 12.36 18.74 6.55
CA PHE A 43 13.41 18.12 5.75
C PHE A 43 14.12 16.99 6.52
N ALA A 44 14.55 17.25 7.75
CA ALA A 44 15.23 16.25 8.58
C ALA A 44 14.34 15.03 8.84
N TRP A 45 13.06 15.25 9.07
CA TRP A 45 12.11 14.17 9.30
C TRP A 45 11.75 13.45 8.00
N GLY A 46 11.30 14.18 6.97
CA GLY A 46 10.82 13.61 5.70
C GLY A 46 11.92 13.04 4.83
N SER A 47 12.94 13.86 4.53
CA SER A 47 13.98 13.51 3.55
C SER A 47 15.16 12.76 4.15
N ARG A 48 15.25 12.56 5.47
CA ARG A 48 16.32 11.79 6.12
C ARG A 48 15.77 10.61 6.92
N LEU A 49 15.00 10.82 7.98
CA LEU A 49 14.51 9.73 8.83
C LEU A 49 13.57 8.79 8.07
N ILE A 50 12.59 9.33 7.35
CA ILE A 50 11.62 8.50 6.62
C ILE A 50 12.32 7.73 5.50
N ILE A 51 13.22 8.38 4.75
CA ILE A 51 14.01 7.71 3.71
C ILE A 51 14.98 6.68 4.30
N TYR A 52 15.53 6.94 5.49
CA TYR A 52 16.31 5.96 6.21
C TYR A 52 15.50 4.68 6.48
N TYR A 53 14.28 4.81 7.01
CA TYR A 53 13.42 3.65 7.23
C TYR A 53 13.08 2.90 5.94
N LEU A 54 12.85 3.62 4.83
CA LEU A 54 12.64 2.98 3.54
C LEU A 54 13.86 2.19 3.06
N LYS A 55 15.06 2.73 3.22
CA LYS A 55 16.31 2.02 2.87
C LYS A 55 16.55 0.79 3.73
N GLN A 56 16.05 0.78 4.98
CA GLN A 56 16.08 -0.36 5.88
C GLN A 56 14.91 -1.33 5.66
N ASN A 57 14.12 -1.14 4.60
CA ASN A 57 12.91 -1.90 4.29
C ASN A 57 11.84 -1.87 5.40
N LYS A 58 11.82 -0.79 6.19
CA LYS A 58 10.87 -0.55 7.30
C LYS A 58 9.73 0.37 6.82
N ALA A 59 9.00 -0.03 5.79
CA ALA A 59 7.98 0.81 5.14
C ALA A 59 6.82 1.17 6.08
N ASN A 60 6.44 0.27 6.99
CA ASN A 60 5.36 0.50 7.95
C ASN A 60 5.74 1.56 8.99
N ILE A 61 6.97 1.53 9.50
CA ILE A 61 7.49 2.58 10.39
C ILE A 61 7.59 3.91 9.64
N ALA A 62 8.08 3.89 8.40
CA ALA A 62 8.13 5.08 7.57
C ALA A 62 6.74 5.71 7.42
N LEU A 63 5.71 4.92 7.11
CA LEU A 63 4.33 5.37 6.96
C LEU A 63 3.74 5.92 8.28
N TYR A 64 4.04 5.27 9.40
CA TYR A 64 3.65 5.75 10.72
C TYR A 64 4.27 7.11 11.05
N GLU A 65 5.58 7.27 10.80
CA GLU A 65 6.29 8.53 11.01
C GLU A 65 5.77 9.65 10.09
N VAL A 66 5.44 9.35 8.81
CA VAL A 66 4.81 10.32 7.91
C VAL A 66 3.48 10.82 8.45
N LYS A 67 2.66 9.94 9.03
CA LYS A 67 1.37 10.37 9.58
C LYS A 67 1.51 11.25 10.81
N LYS A 68 2.48 10.95 11.68
CA LYS A 68 2.83 11.85 12.78
C LYS A 68 3.29 13.21 12.26
N MET A 69 4.15 13.19 11.23
CA MET A 69 4.64 14.40 10.58
C MET A 69 3.49 15.22 9.99
N LEU A 70 2.51 14.57 9.36
CA LEU A 70 1.33 15.23 8.79
C LEU A 70 0.46 15.90 9.87
N GLN A 71 0.24 15.21 10.99
CA GLN A 71 -0.50 15.79 12.12
C GLN A 71 0.19 17.06 12.67
N GLU A 72 1.52 17.00 12.82
CA GLU A 72 2.30 18.16 13.26
C GLU A 72 2.28 19.30 12.22
N ALA A 73 2.45 19.00 10.94
CA ALA A 73 2.44 20.00 9.87
C ALA A 73 1.10 20.75 9.78
N ARG A 74 0.00 20.01 9.96
CA ARG A 74 -1.35 20.61 10.03
C ARG A 74 -1.51 21.48 11.27
N LYS A 75 -1.02 21.02 12.44
CA LYS A 75 -1.05 21.79 13.69
C LYS A 75 -0.20 23.07 13.59
N ASP A 76 0.93 23.00 12.91
CA ASP A 76 1.82 24.13 12.67
C ASP A 76 1.29 25.06 11.55
N ASN A 77 0.17 24.71 10.90
CA ASN A 77 -0.37 25.36 9.70
C ASN A 77 0.69 25.54 8.60
N TYR A 78 1.57 24.56 8.45
CA TYR A 78 2.74 24.61 7.58
C TYR A 78 2.53 23.78 6.32
N MET A 79 1.94 24.39 5.27
CA MET A 79 1.52 23.69 4.05
C MET A 79 2.68 23.05 3.28
N ARG A 80 3.88 23.64 3.31
CA ARG A 80 5.07 22.98 2.76
C ARG A 80 5.38 21.67 3.47
N GLY A 81 5.22 21.59 4.79
CA GLY A 81 5.36 20.35 5.55
C GLY A 81 4.28 19.33 5.19
N VAL A 82 3.05 19.79 4.94
CA VAL A 82 1.94 18.94 4.49
C VAL A 82 2.27 18.33 3.11
N ALA A 83 2.74 19.14 2.16
CA ALA A 83 3.18 18.67 0.84
C ALA A 83 4.31 17.63 0.95
N GLU A 84 5.30 17.88 1.81
CA GLU A 84 6.40 16.93 2.07
C GLU A 84 5.87 15.59 2.62
N CYS A 85 4.84 15.59 3.46
CA CYS A 85 4.21 14.36 3.95
C CYS A 85 3.58 13.55 2.83
N TYR A 86 2.79 14.19 1.95
CA TYR A 86 2.20 13.50 0.81
C TYR A 86 3.25 12.97 -0.16
N ARG A 87 4.32 13.73 -0.41
CA ARG A 87 5.47 13.27 -1.17
C ARG A 87 6.12 12.02 -0.55
N CYS A 88 6.32 12.02 0.76
CA CYS A 88 6.87 10.86 1.46
C CYS A 88 5.95 9.64 1.35
N MET A 89 4.62 9.80 1.54
CA MET A 89 3.65 8.73 1.34
C MET A 89 3.69 8.20 -0.09
N ALA A 90 3.74 9.09 -1.08
CA ALA A 90 3.81 8.71 -2.48
C ALA A 90 5.04 7.84 -2.77
N ASN A 91 6.22 8.23 -2.27
CA ASN A 91 7.45 7.45 -2.41
C ASN A 91 7.37 6.09 -1.71
N ILE A 92 6.78 6.02 -0.51
CA ILE A 92 6.57 4.75 0.19
C ILE A 92 5.72 3.81 -0.67
N TYR A 93 4.57 4.29 -1.18
CA TYR A 93 3.69 3.49 -2.02
C TYR A 93 4.33 3.10 -3.36
N LEU A 94 5.16 3.97 -3.93
CA LEU A 94 5.92 3.66 -5.15
C LEU A 94 6.91 2.51 -4.93
N THR A 95 7.59 2.48 -3.78
CA THR A 95 8.51 1.37 -3.44
C THR A 95 7.78 0.05 -3.17
N GLN A 96 6.49 0.11 -2.87
CA GLN A 96 5.62 -1.04 -2.64
C GLN A 96 4.82 -1.45 -3.89
N ASP A 97 5.12 -0.87 -5.07
CA ASP A 97 4.41 -1.07 -6.34
C ASP A 97 2.91 -0.74 -6.25
N ASN A 98 2.49 0.03 -5.23
CA ASN A 98 1.13 0.54 -5.10
C ASN A 98 0.98 1.84 -5.89
N TYR A 99 0.97 1.70 -7.21
CA TYR A 99 1.00 2.84 -8.14
C TYR A 99 -0.22 3.75 -8.02
N ARG A 100 -1.38 3.21 -7.63
CA ARG A 100 -2.60 4.02 -7.44
C ARG A 100 -2.43 5.00 -6.28
N LEU A 101 -2.06 4.51 -5.11
CA LEU A 101 -1.83 5.37 -3.95
C LEU A 101 -0.63 6.30 -4.16
N ALA A 102 0.41 5.85 -4.86
CA ALA A 102 1.54 6.70 -5.22
C ALA A 102 1.09 7.87 -6.10
N TYR A 103 0.31 7.59 -7.17
CA TYR A 103 -0.25 8.59 -8.05
C TYR A 103 -1.10 9.63 -7.29
N ASP A 104 -2.06 9.18 -6.50
CA ASP A 104 -2.98 10.05 -5.77
C ASP A 104 -2.21 10.98 -4.80
N ASN A 105 -1.17 10.47 -4.14
CA ASN A 105 -0.37 11.26 -3.20
C ASN A 105 0.60 12.21 -3.91
N PHE A 106 1.22 11.85 -5.05
CA PHE A 106 2.01 12.80 -5.84
C PHE A 106 1.15 13.91 -6.40
N LYS A 107 -0.03 13.58 -6.93
CA LYS A 107 -1.01 14.58 -7.40
C LYS A 107 -1.34 15.57 -6.30
N LYS A 108 -1.64 15.07 -5.11
CA LYS A 108 -1.96 15.90 -3.94
C LYS A 108 -0.77 16.75 -3.48
N THR A 109 0.46 16.23 -3.61
CA THR A 109 1.67 17.01 -3.34
C THR A 109 1.76 18.22 -4.26
N ILE A 110 1.57 18.01 -5.56
CA ILE A 110 1.65 19.05 -6.59
C ILE A 110 0.53 20.08 -6.37
N GLU A 111 -0.71 19.63 -6.18
CA GLU A 111 -1.87 20.50 -5.89
C GLU A 111 -1.57 21.43 -4.70
N ILE A 112 -1.10 20.90 -3.58
CA ILE A 112 -0.77 21.71 -2.39
C ILE A 112 0.33 22.72 -2.67
N VAL A 113 1.35 22.32 -3.42
CA VAL A 113 2.48 23.21 -3.75
C VAL A 113 2.03 24.33 -4.67
N GLU A 114 1.20 24.05 -5.67
CA GLU A 114 0.68 25.04 -6.62
C GLU A 114 -0.35 25.98 -5.96
N GLU A 115 -1.35 25.45 -5.26
CA GLU A 115 -2.40 26.24 -4.61
C GLU A 115 -1.86 27.20 -3.54
N ASN A 116 -0.78 26.81 -2.87
CA ASN A 116 -0.18 27.65 -1.81
C ASN A 116 1.04 28.43 -2.30
N ASN A 117 1.33 28.45 -3.60
CA ASN A 117 2.49 29.13 -4.20
C ASN A 117 3.82 28.80 -3.47
N ILE A 118 4.03 27.52 -3.12
CA ILE A 118 5.21 27.07 -2.39
C ILE A 118 6.38 27.01 -3.35
N ALA A 119 7.39 27.86 -3.12
CA ALA A 119 8.63 27.78 -3.87
C ALA A 119 9.38 26.48 -3.55
N ASP A 120 9.20 25.46 -4.37
CA ASP A 120 9.86 24.16 -4.24
C ASP A 120 10.62 23.81 -5.51
N ILE A 121 11.93 23.73 -5.37
CA ILE A 121 12.85 23.38 -6.45
C ILE A 121 12.61 21.95 -6.97
N ASN A 122 11.93 21.08 -6.22
CA ASN A 122 11.74 19.67 -6.59
C ASN A 122 10.46 19.40 -7.41
N ILE A 123 9.65 20.41 -7.72
CA ILE A 123 8.42 20.26 -8.50
C ILE A 123 8.61 19.43 -9.77
N PRO A 124 9.65 19.64 -10.60
CA PRO A 124 9.88 18.81 -11.79
C PRO A 124 10.01 17.32 -11.49
N SER A 125 10.67 16.98 -10.37
CA SER A 125 10.83 15.59 -9.94
C SER A 125 9.50 14.99 -9.43
N TYR A 126 8.60 15.80 -8.87
CA TYR A 126 7.26 15.33 -8.46
C TYR A 126 6.41 15.00 -9.67
N TYR A 127 6.45 15.83 -10.72
CA TYR A 127 5.80 15.54 -11.98
C TYR A 127 6.37 14.28 -12.67
N ALA A 128 7.69 14.10 -12.65
CA ALA A 128 8.33 12.89 -13.18
C ALA A 128 7.87 11.63 -12.44
N SER A 129 7.75 11.69 -11.10
CA SER A 129 7.30 10.57 -10.28
C SER A 129 5.79 10.30 -10.44
N LEU A 130 4.97 11.36 -10.56
CA LEU A 130 3.56 11.26 -10.89
C LEU A 130 3.37 10.55 -12.23
N ALA A 131 4.13 10.96 -13.24
CA ALA A 131 4.10 10.35 -14.57
C ALA A 131 4.50 8.88 -14.53
N GLN A 132 5.52 8.52 -13.75
CA GLN A 132 5.92 7.12 -13.57
C GLN A 132 4.77 6.28 -13.00
N ALA A 133 4.09 6.76 -11.97
CA ALA A 133 2.93 6.07 -11.40
C ALA A 133 1.77 5.98 -12.41
N ALA A 134 1.52 7.05 -13.18
CA ALA A 134 0.49 7.09 -14.23
C ALA A 134 0.79 6.08 -15.36
N VAL A 135 2.05 5.92 -15.77
CA VAL A 135 2.49 4.94 -16.76
C VAL A 135 2.16 3.52 -16.32
N GLU A 136 2.46 3.16 -15.08
CA GLU A 136 2.16 1.81 -14.55
C GLU A 136 0.64 1.58 -14.43
N LEU A 137 -0.15 2.64 -14.22
CA LEU A 137 -1.61 2.61 -14.25
C LEU A 137 -2.20 2.68 -15.67
N LYS A 138 -1.36 2.76 -16.72
CA LYS A 138 -1.75 2.93 -18.12
C LYS A 138 -2.55 4.21 -18.40
N ARG A 139 -2.37 5.25 -17.59
CA ARG A 139 -2.96 6.58 -17.76
C ARG A 139 -2.05 7.45 -18.64
N TRP A 140 -2.02 7.10 -19.94
CA TRP A 140 -1.00 7.61 -20.87
C TRP A 140 -1.04 9.12 -21.08
N ASP A 141 -2.24 9.71 -21.16
CA ASP A 141 -2.39 11.15 -21.41
C ASP A 141 -2.00 11.96 -20.18
N GLU A 142 -2.42 11.53 -18.99
CA GLU A 142 -2.03 12.16 -17.73
C GLU A 142 -0.52 12.05 -17.49
N ALA A 143 0.07 10.90 -17.82
CA ALA A 143 1.52 10.72 -17.75
C ALA A 143 2.25 11.70 -18.67
N LYS A 144 1.78 11.84 -19.90
CA LYS A 144 2.39 12.74 -20.88
C LYS A 144 2.30 14.20 -20.45
N GLU A 145 1.12 14.63 -20.00
CA GLU A 145 0.91 16.00 -19.46
C GLU A 145 1.86 16.30 -18.28
N ALA A 146 1.97 15.37 -17.34
CA ALA A 146 2.87 15.51 -16.20
C ALA A 146 4.34 15.62 -16.65
N LEU A 147 4.76 14.81 -17.62
CA LEU A 147 6.11 14.87 -18.17
C LEU A 147 6.41 16.19 -18.88
N GLU A 148 5.47 16.72 -19.66
CA GLU A 148 5.59 18.01 -20.33
C GLU A 148 5.77 19.15 -19.31
N LYS A 149 4.94 19.18 -18.28
CA LYS A 149 5.06 20.15 -17.17
C LYS A 149 6.39 20.00 -16.43
N GLY A 150 6.78 18.77 -16.09
CA GLY A 150 8.03 18.50 -15.40
C GLY A 150 9.26 18.94 -16.21
N LEU A 151 9.27 18.73 -17.53
CA LEU A 151 10.38 19.13 -18.38
C LEU A 151 10.45 20.65 -18.54
N LEU A 152 9.31 21.31 -18.69
CA LEU A 152 9.22 22.77 -18.80
C LEU A 152 9.76 23.48 -17.55
N LEU A 153 9.51 22.90 -16.38
CA LEU A 153 9.89 23.47 -15.08
C LEU A 153 11.32 23.08 -14.65
N ALA A 154 11.99 22.17 -15.34
CA ALA A 154 13.31 21.68 -14.97
C ALA A 154 14.39 22.76 -15.15
N GLN A 155 15.06 23.13 -14.07
CA GLN A 155 16.09 24.17 -14.00
C GLN A 155 17.50 23.61 -13.77
N THR A 156 17.63 22.37 -13.31
CA THR A 156 18.91 21.73 -13.01
C THR A 156 19.10 20.46 -13.85
N ASP A 157 20.35 20.05 -14.05
CA ASP A 157 20.69 18.82 -14.77
C ASP A 157 20.07 17.59 -14.12
N TYR A 158 20.00 17.54 -12.78
CA TYR A 158 19.32 16.47 -12.05
C TYR A 158 17.82 16.40 -12.36
N GLN A 159 17.12 17.53 -12.36
CA GLN A 159 15.70 17.60 -12.70
C GLN A 159 15.46 17.23 -14.17
N SER A 160 16.31 17.73 -15.05
CA SER A 160 16.33 17.40 -16.46
C SER A 160 16.54 15.90 -16.69
N PHE A 161 17.49 15.31 -15.98
CA PHE A 161 17.73 13.86 -15.99
C PHE A 161 16.50 13.08 -15.49
N THR A 162 15.95 13.42 -14.34
CA THR A 162 14.81 12.68 -13.76
C THR A 162 13.59 12.71 -14.67
N THR A 163 13.29 13.87 -15.27
CA THR A 163 12.14 14.03 -16.16
C THR A 163 12.37 13.33 -17.50
N ARG A 164 13.56 13.46 -18.11
CA ARG A 164 13.90 12.75 -19.36
C ARG A 164 13.91 11.24 -19.17
N LYS A 165 14.41 10.76 -18.03
CA LYS A 165 14.34 9.35 -17.67
C LYS A 165 12.88 8.85 -17.64
N ALA A 166 11.99 9.60 -17.02
CA ALA A 166 10.58 9.25 -16.98
C ALA A 166 9.93 9.28 -18.38
N TYR A 167 10.31 10.22 -19.25
CA TYR A 167 9.91 10.23 -20.66
C TYR A 167 10.38 8.98 -21.40
N ALA A 168 11.65 8.62 -21.25
CA ALA A 168 12.18 7.43 -21.89
C ALA A 168 11.43 6.18 -21.45
N LEU A 169 11.17 6.01 -20.15
CA LEU A 169 10.38 4.89 -19.60
C LEU A 169 8.94 4.91 -20.15
N TYR A 170 8.30 6.07 -20.25
CA TYR A 170 6.98 6.21 -20.85
C TYR A 170 6.95 5.67 -22.28
N TYR A 171 7.93 6.07 -23.12
CA TYR A 171 7.99 5.60 -24.50
C TYR A 171 8.37 4.12 -24.61
N ILE A 172 9.27 3.62 -23.75
CA ILE A 172 9.59 2.18 -23.67
C ILE A 172 8.32 1.37 -23.38
N LYS A 173 7.55 1.78 -22.39
CA LYS A 173 6.29 1.09 -22.00
C LYS A 173 5.22 1.15 -23.09
N LYS A 174 5.23 2.18 -23.93
CA LYS A 174 4.38 2.30 -25.13
C LYS A 174 4.89 1.52 -26.33
N GLY A 175 6.08 0.93 -26.27
CA GLY A 175 6.73 0.28 -27.42
C GLY A 175 7.30 1.24 -28.46
N GLN A 176 7.36 2.54 -28.15
CA GLN A 176 7.88 3.59 -29.05
C GLN A 176 9.37 3.79 -28.83
N LEU A 177 10.16 2.77 -29.20
CA LEU A 177 11.58 2.70 -28.88
C LEU A 177 12.42 3.82 -29.51
N ASN A 178 12.08 4.27 -30.70
CA ASN A 178 12.81 5.36 -31.34
C ASN A 178 12.69 6.68 -30.57
N GLU A 179 11.51 6.98 -30.02
CA GLU A 179 11.31 8.16 -29.20
C GLU A 179 12.03 8.01 -27.84
N ALA A 180 11.94 6.82 -27.25
CA ALA A 180 12.66 6.54 -26.01
C ALA A 180 14.17 6.75 -26.15
N TRP A 181 14.75 6.32 -27.28
CA TRP A 181 16.18 6.44 -27.55
C TRP A 181 16.65 7.89 -27.63
N LYS A 182 15.86 8.79 -28.20
CA LYS A 182 16.18 10.22 -28.22
C LYS A 182 16.39 10.77 -26.81
N TYR A 183 15.49 10.45 -25.89
CA TYR A 183 15.62 10.87 -24.49
C TYR A 183 16.83 10.24 -23.79
N ILE A 184 17.18 8.98 -24.11
CA ILE A 184 18.38 8.32 -23.58
C ILE A 184 19.63 9.06 -24.05
N GLN A 185 19.71 9.39 -25.35
CA GLN A 185 20.84 10.17 -25.90
C GLN A 185 20.96 11.56 -25.26
N ASP A 186 19.84 12.22 -25.01
CA ASP A 186 19.86 13.53 -24.35
C ASP A 186 20.33 13.43 -22.88
N ILE A 187 19.99 12.35 -22.20
CA ILE A 187 20.52 12.04 -20.88
C ILE A 187 22.03 11.79 -20.94
N GLU A 188 22.51 11.00 -21.90
CA GLU A 188 23.94 10.73 -22.08
C GLU A 188 24.73 12.03 -22.29
N LYS A 189 24.20 12.99 -23.06
CA LYS A 189 24.82 14.32 -23.21
C LYS A 189 24.96 15.06 -21.87
N LEU A 190 23.96 14.97 -20.97
CA LEU A 190 24.06 15.58 -19.63
C LEU A 190 25.21 14.99 -18.82
N PHE A 191 25.41 13.66 -18.90
CA PHE A 191 26.53 13.00 -18.19
C PHE A 191 27.90 13.37 -18.75
N ILE A 192 27.98 13.63 -20.06
CA ILE A 192 29.22 14.10 -20.69
C ILE A 192 29.53 15.55 -20.29
N GLN A 193 28.51 16.40 -20.26
CA GLN A 193 28.64 17.83 -19.97
C GLN A 193 28.90 18.14 -18.51
N ASN A 194 28.35 17.33 -17.59
CA ASN A 194 28.44 17.57 -16.14
C ASN A 194 28.96 16.33 -15.40
N LYS A 195 30.20 16.40 -14.92
CA LYS A 195 30.85 15.30 -14.19
C LYS A 195 30.15 14.96 -12.85
N ASP A 196 29.46 15.92 -12.22
CA ASP A 196 28.75 15.68 -10.96
C ASP A 196 27.54 14.73 -11.15
N MET A 197 27.07 14.59 -12.38
CA MET A 197 26.01 13.64 -12.73
C MET A 197 26.41 12.17 -12.57
N VAL A 198 27.70 11.86 -12.47
CA VAL A 198 28.20 10.47 -12.26
C VAL A 198 27.56 9.80 -11.03
N THR A 199 27.20 10.58 -10.01
CA THR A 199 26.47 10.05 -8.84
C THR A 199 25.11 9.44 -9.19
N TYR A 200 24.55 9.74 -10.36
CA TYR A 200 23.26 9.23 -10.86
C TYR A 200 23.41 8.20 -11.97
N ILE A 201 24.64 7.74 -12.26
CA ILE A 201 24.95 6.84 -13.40
C ILE A 201 24.15 5.55 -13.36
N MET A 202 23.87 5.01 -12.17
CA MET A 202 23.03 3.84 -11.98
C MET A 202 21.63 4.00 -12.59
N GLY A 203 21.07 5.21 -12.52
CA GLY A 203 19.78 5.52 -13.12
C GLY A 203 19.80 5.48 -14.65
N LEU A 204 20.92 5.86 -15.27
CA LEU A 204 21.15 5.75 -16.71
C LEU A 204 21.34 4.28 -17.14
N TYR A 205 22.13 3.51 -16.41
CA TYR A 205 22.33 2.09 -16.69
C TYR A 205 21.02 1.30 -16.59
N TYR A 206 20.23 1.52 -15.55
CA TYR A 206 18.89 0.92 -15.41
C TYR A 206 17.98 1.29 -16.58
N LEU A 207 17.96 2.55 -16.99
CA LEU A 207 17.16 3.00 -18.13
C LEU A 207 17.57 2.31 -19.43
N LYS A 208 18.89 2.23 -19.70
CA LYS A 208 19.45 1.56 -20.90
C LYS A 208 19.19 0.06 -20.87
N GLU A 209 19.34 -0.58 -19.71
CA GLU A 209 18.97 -1.99 -19.52
C GLU A 209 17.53 -2.23 -19.93
N THR A 210 16.60 -1.44 -19.36
CA THR A 210 15.16 -1.54 -19.65
C THR A 210 14.88 -1.34 -21.15
N TYR A 211 15.52 -0.36 -21.76
CA TYR A 211 15.40 -0.10 -23.20
C TYR A 211 15.89 -1.30 -24.02
N TYR A 212 17.11 -1.75 -23.81
CA TYR A 212 17.71 -2.86 -24.56
C TYR A 212 16.94 -4.17 -24.35
N SER A 213 16.46 -4.40 -23.13
CA SER A 213 15.64 -5.57 -22.81
C SER A 213 14.32 -5.60 -23.60
N VAL A 214 13.67 -4.44 -23.77
CA VAL A 214 12.43 -4.31 -24.57
C VAL A 214 12.74 -4.31 -26.08
N ALA A 215 13.87 -3.76 -26.48
CA ALA A 215 14.32 -3.75 -27.88
C ALA A 215 14.82 -5.12 -28.36
N GLY A 216 14.90 -6.15 -27.51
CA GLY A 216 15.43 -7.46 -27.86
C GLY A 216 16.96 -7.50 -27.96
N GLN A 217 17.64 -6.43 -27.57
CA GLN A 217 19.11 -6.31 -27.57
C GLN A 217 19.69 -6.82 -26.23
N TYR A 218 19.47 -8.09 -25.97
CA TYR A 218 19.72 -8.68 -24.65
C TYR A 218 21.19 -8.65 -24.24
N SER A 219 22.13 -8.76 -25.19
CA SER A 219 23.57 -8.65 -24.90
C SER A 219 23.92 -7.24 -24.36
N GLU A 220 23.34 -6.20 -24.93
CA GLU A 220 23.55 -4.84 -24.43
C GLU A 220 22.84 -4.61 -23.08
N ALA A 221 21.67 -5.20 -22.89
CA ALA A 221 20.99 -5.18 -21.60
C ALA A 221 21.84 -5.82 -20.49
N LEU A 222 22.43 -6.98 -20.74
CA LEU A 222 23.36 -7.66 -19.82
C LEU A 222 24.57 -6.80 -19.47
N LYS A 223 25.19 -6.12 -20.46
CA LYS A 223 26.30 -5.18 -20.20
C LYS A 223 25.89 -4.06 -19.24
N MET A 224 24.66 -3.60 -19.31
CA MET A 224 24.17 -2.57 -18.38
C MET A 224 23.97 -3.13 -16.98
N VAL A 225 23.48 -4.36 -16.87
CA VAL A 225 23.39 -5.04 -15.56
C VAL A 225 24.78 -5.24 -14.96
N ASP A 226 25.75 -5.69 -15.75
CA ASP A 226 27.13 -5.87 -15.30
C ASP A 226 27.77 -4.53 -14.88
N ALA A 227 27.51 -3.45 -15.62
CA ALA A 227 27.96 -2.12 -15.24
C ALA A 227 27.36 -1.67 -13.89
N MET A 228 26.07 -1.96 -13.66
CA MET A 228 25.44 -1.71 -12.36
C MET A 228 26.00 -2.59 -11.25
N MET A 229 26.36 -3.83 -11.54
CA MET A 229 26.97 -4.75 -10.56
C MET A 229 28.40 -4.36 -10.17
N ASN A 230 29.14 -3.74 -11.08
CA ASN A 230 30.53 -3.32 -10.86
C ASN A 230 30.66 -1.88 -10.34
N ASP A 231 29.53 -1.15 -10.19
CA ASP A 231 29.57 0.21 -9.66
C ASP A 231 29.89 0.20 -8.15
N SER A 232 30.94 0.92 -7.77
CA SER A 232 31.47 1.00 -6.40
C SER A 232 30.87 2.15 -5.58
N THR A 233 29.77 2.76 -6.01
CA THR A 233 29.16 3.87 -5.25
C THR A 233 28.71 3.43 -3.86
N PRO A 234 28.93 4.26 -2.80
CA PRO A 234 28.63 3.88 -1.41
C PRO A 234 27.13 3.71 -1.10
N ILE A 235 26.25 3.94 -2.07
CA ILE A 235 24.78 3.94 -1.89
C ILE A 235 24.16 2.56 -2.17
N ARG A 236 24.96 1.60 -2.64
CA ARG A 236 24.49 0.28 -3.04
C ARG A 236 24.07 -0.58 -1.84
N SER A 237 22.85 -1.07 -1.83
CA SER A 237 22.37 -2.04 -0.82
C SER A 237 22.47 -3.47 -1.34
N LYS A 238 22.67 -4.46 -0.48
CA LYS A 238 22.60 -5.89 -0.83
C LYS A 238 21.29 -6.27 -1.53
N TYR A 239 20.21 -5.60 -1.22
CA TYR A 239 18.91 -5.81 -1.86
C TYR A 239 18.92 -5.40 -3.34
N MET A 240 19.68 -4.35 -3.69
CA MET A 240 19.89 -3.96 -5.08
C MET A 240 20.61 -5.07 -5.85
N ASP A 241 21.61 -5.71 -5.24
CA ASP A 241 22.36 -6.79 -5.85
C ASP A 241 21.45 -7.97 -6.22
N TYR A 242 20.56 -8.36 -5.33
CA TYR A 242 19.59 -9.43 -5.61
C TYR A 242 18.62 -9.06 -6.75
N LYS A 243 18.17 -7.82 -6.82
CA LYS A 243 17.36 -7.36 -7.96
C LYS A 243 18.10 -7.46 -9.28
N LEU A 244 19.38 -7.13 -9.32
CA LEU A 244 20.20 -7.23 -10.54
C LEU A 244 20.36 -8.68 -10.98
N VAL A 245 20.59 -9.62 -10.06
CA VAL A 245 20.63 -11.06 -10.35
C VAL A 245 19.29 -11.52 -10.96
N ARG A 246 18.16 -11.10 -10.42
CA ARG A 246 16.85 -11.39 -10.99
C ARG A 246 16.70 -10.81 -12.40
N GLU A 247 17.17 -9.60 -12.63
CA GLU A 247 17.10 -8.99 -13.97
C GLU A 247 17.97 -9.74 -14.99
N GLN A 248 19.13 -10.26 -14.60
CA GLN A 248 19.90 -11.19 -15.46
C GLN A 248 19.07 -12.41 -15.82
N GLY A 249 18.41 -13.04 -14.85
CA GLY A 249 17.49 -14.15 -15.09
C GLY A 249 16.37 -13.79 -16.07
N ASN A 250 15.74 -12.61 -15.90
CA ASN A 250 14.71 -12.11 -16.80
C ASN A 250 15.21 -11.92 -18.24
N ILE A 251 16.42 -11.40 -18.40
CA ILE A 251 17.04 -11.19 -19.71
C ILE A 251 17.35 -12.55 -20.36
N TYR A 252 17.98 -13.49 -19.67
CA TYR A 252 18.26 -14.83 -20.22
C TYR A 252 16.98 -15.58 -20.57
N TRP A 253 15.92 -15.43 -19.77
CA TRP A 253 14.60 -15.97 -20.10
C TRP A 253 14.07 -15.46 -21.43
N LYS A 254 14.15 -14.14 -21.67
CA LYS A 254 13.74 -13.51 -22.92
C LYS A 254 14.64 -13.90 -24.10
N MET A 255 15.91 -14.18 -23.86
CA MET A 255 16.84 -14.73 -24.84
C MET A 255 16.51 -16.17 -25.26
N GLY A 256 15.67 -16.87 -24.49
CA GLY A 256 15.38 -18.30 -24.67
C GLY A 256 16.39 -19.23 -23.99
N ASP A 257 17.41 -18.71 -23.33
CA ASP A 257 18.37 -19.51 -22.53
C ASP A 257 17.78 -19.82 -21.17
N LYS A 258 16.84 -20.76 -21.18
CA LYS A 258 16.07 -21.15 -20.00
C LYS A 258 16.95 -21.74 -18.90
N LEU A 259 18.06 -22.38 -19.27
CA LEU A 259 18.97 -22.97 -18.30
C LEU A 259 19.66 -21.91 -17.47
N LYS A 260 20.29 -20.94 -18.13
CA LYS A 260 20.91 -19.81 -17.43
C LYS A 260 19.90 -18.96 -16.68
N ALA A 261 18.72 -18.75 -17.25
CA ALA A 261 17.65 -18.05 -16.52
C ALA A 261 17.32 -18.78 -15.21
N ALA A 262 17.22 -20.12 -15.24
CA ALA A 262 16.96 -20.93 -14.07
C ALA A 262 18.06 -20.81 -13.02
N GLU A 263 19.34 -20.78 -13.42
CA GLU A 263 20.48 -20.58 -12.52
C GLU A 263 20.37 -19.23 -11.79
N PHE A 264 20.15 -18.13 -12.53
CA PHE A 264 20.01 -16.80 -11.92
C PHE A 264 18.79 -16.68 -11.02
N TYR A 265 17.66 -17.30 -11.38
CA TYR A 265 16.49 -17.31 -10.51
C TYR A 265 16.72 -18.15 -9.26
N TYR A 266 17.43 -19.27 -9.37
CA TYR A 266 17.82 -20.06 -8.21
C TYR A 266 18.71 -19.25 -7.25
N ASP A 267 19.74 -18.57 -7.80
CA ASP A 267 20.61 -17.69 -7.01
C ASP A 267 19.84 -16.55 -6.35
N TYR A 268 18.90 -15.93 -7.09
CA TYR A 268 18.02 -14.91 -6.54
C TYR A 268 17.16 -15.45 -5.40
N ILE A 269 16.53 -16.61 -5.58
CA ILE A 269 15.67 -17.25 -4.57
C ILE A 269 16.50 -17.63 -3.36
N ALA A 270 17.63 -18.31 -3.56
CA ALA A 270 18.52 -18.74 -2.48
C ALA A 270 19.05 -17.53 -1.67
N ALA A 271 19.43 -16.46 -2.35
CA ALA A 271 19.92 -15.25 -1.70
C ALA A 271 18.82 -14.46 -0.98
N THR A 272 17.59 -14.46 -1.51
CA THR A 272 16.47 -13.67 -0.96
C THR A 272 15.65 -14.43 0.07
N ASP A 273 15.70 -15.75 0.11
CA ASP A 273 14.85 -16.56 1.00
C ASP A 273 15.11 -16.25 2.48
N SER A 274 16.38 -16.17 2.90
CA SER A 274 16.74 -15.80 4.27
C SER A 274 16.42 -14.32 4.58
N VAL A 275 16.61 -13.44 3.61
CA VAL A 275 16.30 -12.01 3.74
C VAL A 275 14.80 -11.81 3.84
N ARG A 276 14.03 -12.52 3.01
CA ARG A 276 12.59 -12.48 2.93
C ARG A 276 11.92 -13.01 4.19
N THR A 277 12.40 -14.14 4.72
CA THR A 277 11.92 -14.66 6.01
C THR A 277 12.19 -13.64 7.12
N LYS A 278 13.36 -13.00 7.10
CA LYS A 278 13.72 -11.95 8.04
C LYS A 278 12.90 -10.66 7.85
N GLU A 279 12.59 -10.30 6.61
CA GLU A 279 11.72 -9.18 6.26
C GLU A 279 10.28 -9.41 6.72
N LEU A 280 9.74 -10.61 6.52
CA LEU A 280 8.42 -11.01 7.01
C LEU A 280 8.35 -10.97 8.53
N GLN A 281 9.38 -11.51 9.20
CA GLN A 281 9.51 -11.45 10.66
C GLN A 281 9.64 -10.00 11.14
N ASN A 282 10.45 -9.19 10.48
CA ASN A 282 10.62 -7.79 10.82
C ASN A 282 9.31 -7.01 10.61
N SER A 283 8.61 -7.22 9.50
CA SER A 283 7.31 -6.57 9.25
C SER A 283 6.26 -6.98 10.28
N ALA A 284 6.22 -8.25 10.68
CA ALA A 284 5.34 -8.71 11.75
C ALA A 284 5.72 -8.11 13.10
N THR A 285 7.02 -8.05 13.42
CA THR A 285 7.55 -7.44 14.64
C THR A 285 7.30 -5.92 14.66
N GLU A 286 7.49 -5.25 13.53
CA GLU A 286 7.20 -3.83 13.37
C GLU A 286 5.71 -3.54 13.59
N PHE A 287 4.84 -4.36 13.00
CA PHE A 287 3.40 -4.22 13.16
C PHE A 287 2.98 -4.48 14.62
N SER A 288 3.54 -5.53 15.25
CA SER A 288 3.35 -5.80 16.69
C SER A 288 3.80 -4.62 17.54
N SER A 289 4.98 -4.06 17.27
CA SER A 289 5.51 -2.91 18.03
C SER A 289 4.65 -1.66 17.85
N ILE A 290 4.11 -1.43 16.64
CA ILE A 290 3.17 -0.32 16.38
C ILE A 290 1.87 -0.53 17.16
N LEU A 291 1.32 -1.76 17.16
CA LEU A 291 0.13 -2.10 17.92
C LEU A 291 0.35 -1.95 19.43
N GLU A 292 1.48 -2.44 19.96
CA GLU A 292 1.85 -2.26 21.38
C GLU A 292 1.96 -0.78 21.75
N LEU A 293 2.61 0.02 20.92
CA LEU A 293 2.71 1.47 21.13
C LEU A 293 1.33 2.14 21.11
N GLU A 294 0.43 1.67 20.26
CA GLU A 294 -0.94 2.19 20.20
C GLU A 294 -1.77 1.74 21.39
N GLN A 295 -1.62 0.49 21.84
CA GLN A 295 -2.23 -0.02 23.08
C GLN A 295 -1.74 0.75 24.30
N LEU A 296 -0.42 0.90 24.46
CA LEU A 296 0.18 1.68 25.55
C LEU A 296 -0.29 3.14 25.56
N LYS A 297 -0.49 3.72 24.36
CA LYS A 297 -0.98 5.09 24.21
C LYS A 297 -2.46 5.18 24.60
N ASN A 298 -3.25 4.17 24.28
CA ASN A 298 -4.65 4.07 24.68
C ASN A 298 -4.78 3.85 26.18
N GLU A 299 -4.02 2.91 26.77
CA GLU A 299 -3.96 2.69 28.23
C GLU A 299 -3.53 3.96 28.96
N ARG A 300 -2.51 4.65 28.46
CA ARG A 300 -2.10 5.94 29.04
C ARG A 300 -3.22 6.98 28.97
N ASN A 301 -3.96 7.04 27.86
CA ASN A 301 -5.08 7.97 27.70
C ASN A 301 -6.24 7.60 28.64
N GLU A 302 -6.53 6.31 28.80
CA GLU A 302 -7.53 5.82 29.77
C GLU A 302 -7.11 6.11 31.22
N LEU A 303 -5.82 5.91 31.56
CA LEU A 303 -5.29 6.28 32.86
C LEU A 303 -5.37 7.81 33.09
N GLN A 304 -5.04 8.61 32.10
CA GLN A 304 -5.20 10.06 32.21
C GLN A 304 -6.67 10.49 32.40
N LEU A 305 -7.59 9.79 31.73
CA LEU A 305 -9.02 9.98 31.91
C LEU A 305 -9.48 9.59 33.33
N SER A 306 -8.98 8.46 33.83
CA SER A 306 -9.30 8.00 35.21
C SER A 306 -8.76 8.95 36.26
N VAL A 307 -7.51 9.41 36.11
CA VAL A 307 -6.91 10.41 37.02
C VAL A 307 -7.66 11.77 36.93
N GLN A 308 -8.09 12.18 35.75
CA GLN A 308 -8.92 13.38 35.62
C GLN A 308 -10.31 13.21 36.24
N LYS A 309 -10.91 12.00 36.13
CA LYS A 309 -12.16 11.67 36.85
C LYS A 309 -11.96 11.68 38.37
N ASP A 310 -10.88 11.11 38.87
CA ASP A 310 -10.57 11.08 40.32
C ASP A 310 -10.24 12.48 40.86
N GLN A 311 -9.51 13.29 40.10
CA GLN A 311 -9.31 14.71 40.42
C GLN A 311 -10.61 15.49 40.41
N LEU A 312 -11.50 15.20 39.44
CA LEU A 312 -12.85 15.80 39.41
C LEU A 312 -13.67 15.37 40.61
N HIS A 313 -13.63 14.09 40.98
CA HIS A 313 -14.29 13.58 42.19
C HIS A 313 -13.72 14.21 43.47
N THR A 314 -12.41 14.38 43.54
CA THR A 314 -11.75 15.04 44.68
C THR A 314 -12.12 16.53 44.75
N VAL A 315 -12.17 17.22 43.63
CA VAL A 315 -12.66 18.60 43.58
C VAL A 315 -14.15 18.70 43.92
N TYR A 316 -14.97 17.70 43.50
CA TYR A 316 -16.37 17.62 43.90
C TYR A 316 -16.53 17.39 45.40
N LEU A 317 -15.74 16.47 46.00
CA LEU A 317 -15.74 16.23 47.42
C LEU A 317 -15.28 17.47 48.20
N VAL A 318 -14.24 18.15 47.76
CA VAL A 318 -13.76 19.41 48.35
C VAL A 318 -14.81 20.52 48.20
N LEU A 319 -15.47 20.62 47.04
CA LEU A 319 -16.58 21.58 46.83
C LEU A 319 -17.79 21.28 47.70
N ILE A 320 -18.13 19.98 47.85
CA ILE A 320 -19.22 19.55 48.77
C ILE A 320 -18.84 19.88 50.22
N PHE A 321 -17.59 19.66 50.62
CA PHE A 321 -17.11 20.03 51.97
C PHE A 321 -17.14 21.52 52.21
N VAL A 322 -16.70 22.32 51.21
CA VAL A 322 -16.76 23.81 51.27
C VAL A 322 -18.21 24.29 51.31
N VAL A 323 -19.09 23.68 50.51
CA VAL A 323 -20.52 24.02 50.47
C VAL A 323 -21.18 23.63 51.82
N LEU A 324 -20.86 22.46 52.37
CA LEU A 324 -21.37 22.06 53.72
C LEU A 324 -20.84 22.96 54.81
N PHE A 325 -19.57 23.39 54.73
CA PHE A 325 -18.98 24.36 55.69
C PHE A 325 -19.67 25.73 55.66
N TRP A 326 -19.99 26.20 54.40
CA TRP A 326 -20.73 27.45 54.23
C TRP A 326 -22.20 27.34 54.61
N ILE A 327 -22.83 26.18 54.42
CA ILE A 327 -24.20 25.91 54.86
C ILE A 327 -24.26 25.93 56.38
N MET A 328 -23.25 25.35 57.07
CA MET A 328 -23.19 25.31 58.53
C MET A 328 -22.87 26.68 59.17
N GLY A 329 -22.05 27.52 58.47
CA GLY A 329 -21.71 28.86 58.93
C GLY A 329 -22.72 29.99 58.51
N GLY A 330 -23.56 29.68 57.53
CA GLY A 330 -24.37 30.71 56.86
C GLY A 330 -25.89 30.64 57.00
N ILE A 331 -26.43 29.81 57.93
CA ILE A 331 -27.88 29.63 58.09
C ILE A 331 -28.61 30.92 58.46
N LEU A 332 -27.92 31.93 58.99
CA LEU A 332 -28.51 33.22 59.42
C LEU A 332 -28.51 34.32 58.30
N PHE A 333 -27.68 34.17 57.28
CA PHE A 333 -27.59 35.23 56.23
C PHE A 333 -28.36 34.89 54.94
N PHE A 334 -29.10 33.79 54.88
CA PHE A 334 -29.36 33.00 53.71
C PHE A 334 -30.66 33.28 52.91
N ARG A 335 -31.56 34.11 53.37
CA ARG A 335 -32.84 34.29 52.64
C ARG A 335 -32.76 35.21 51.41
N ILE A 336 -31.89 36.18 51.39
CA ILE A 336 -31.86 37.21 50.33
C ILE A 336 -30.81 36.87 49.25
N TYR A 337 -29.73 36.16 49.58
CA TYR A 337 -28.65 35.83 48.65
C TYR A 337 -28.86 34.52 47.81
N LYS A 338 -29.88 33.75 48.21
CA LYS A 338 -30.11 32.41 47.69
C LYS A 338 -30.52 32.32 46.22
N LEU A 339 -31.23 33.28 45.72
CA LEU A 339 -31.74 33.27 44.32
C LEU A 339 -30.66 33.63 43.31
N ASN A 340 -29.89 34.67 43.56
CA ASN A 340 -28.83 35.13 42.61
C ASN A 340 -27.62 34.16 42.57
N LYS A 341 -27.33 33.48 43.71
CA LYS A 341 -26.20 32.54 43.77
C LYS A 341 -26.49 31.19 43.08
N ARG A 342 -27.78 30.77 43.09
CA ARG A 342 -28.20 29.55 42.35
C ARG A 342 -28.14 29.70 40.85
N LEU A 343 -28.45 30.92 40.31
CA LEU A 343 -28.34 31.18 38.87
C LEU A 343 -26.88 31.12 38.38
N LYS A 344 -25.96 31.81 39.11
CA LYS A 344 -24.52 31.79 38.75
C LYS A 344 -23.87 30.41 38.87
N ALA A 345 -24.28 29.59 39.86
CA ALA A 345 -23.74 28.23 40.01
C ALA A 345 -24.23 27.31 38.88
N SER A 346 -25.49 27.47 38.42
CA SER A 346 -26.02 26.71 37.27
C SER A 346 -25.33 27.06 35.97
N GLU A 347 -25.06 28.35 35.73
CA GLU A 347 -24.36 28.83 34.53
C GLU A 347 -22.90 28.31 34.47
N LEU A 348 -22.24 28.24 35.65
CA LEU A 348 -20.88 27.72 35.75
C LEU A 348 -20.79 26.18 35.46
N ILE A 349 -21.82 25.43 35.88
CA ILE A 349 -21.92 23.98 35.66
C ILE A 349 -22.17 23.73 34.17
N VAL A 350 -23.07 24.45 33.53
CA VAL A 350 -23.38 24.33 32.11
C VAL A 350 -22.15 24.68 31.24
N ASN A 351 -21.43 25.73 31.57
CA ASN A 351 -20.21 26.11 30.86
C ASN A 351 -19.08 25.09 31.08
N LYS A 352 -19.00 24.47 32.26
CA LYS A 352 -18.01 23.41 32.53
C LYS A 352 -18.36 22.12 31.77
N GLN A 353 -19.62 21.71 31.79
CA GLN A 353 -20.09 20.54 31.03
C GLN A 353 -19.89 20.73 29.50
N ASN A 354 -20.12 21.92 28.99
CA ASN A 354 -19.86 22.24 27.59
C ASN A 354 -18.36 22.17 27.24
N LYS A 355 -17.46 22.52 28.18
CA LYS A 355 -16.02 22.41 27.98
C LYS A 355 -15.53 20.97 28.00
N ASP A 356 -16.05 20.17 28.91
CA ASP A 356 -15.72 18.74 29.03
C ASP A 356 -16.29 17.95 27.83
N LEU A 357 -17.50 18.31 27.35
CA LEU A 357 -18.09 17.74 26.15
C LEU A 357 -17.22 18.01 24.91
N LYS A 358 -16.63 19.20 24.84
CA LYS A 358 -15.78 19.61 23.73
C LYS A 358 -14.46 18.81 23.70
N ILE A 359 -13.89 18.55 24.88
CA ILE A 359 -12.68 17.72 25.02
C ILE A 359 -12.98 16.26 24.62
N PHE A 360 -14.11 15.71 25.08
CA PHE A 360 -14.53 14.35 24.74
C PHE A 360 -14.80 14.18 23.22
N ALA A 361 -15.41 15.19 22.59
CA ALA A 361 -15.62 15.18 21.15
C ALA A 361 -14.29 15.16 20.35
N ASP A 362 -13.27 15.90 20.83
CA ASP A 362 -11.93 15.92 20.21
C ASP A 362 -11.20 14.59 20.36
N GLU A 363 -11.35 13.92 21.52
CA GLU A 363 -10.78 12.58 21.75
C GLU A 363 -11.47 11.50 20.92
N LEU A 364 -12.79 11.58 20.76
CA LEU A 364 -13.55 10.65 19.90
C LEU A 364 -13.11 10.77 18.43
N MET A 365 -12.87 12.00 17.97
CA MET A 365 -12.37 12.23 16.63
C MET A 365 -10.97 11.61 16.42
N LYS A 366 -10.08 11.78 17.39
CA LYS A 366 -8.74 11.17 17.36
C LYS A 366 -8.77 9.64 17.44
N ALA A 367 -9.71 9.07 18.19
CA ALA A 367 -9.90 7.61 18.23
C ALA A 367 -10.40 7.07 16.89
N LYS A 368 -11.33 7.79 16.24
CA LYS A 368 -11.82 7.45 14.90
C LYS A 368 -10.70 7.44 13.87
N GLU A 369 -9.88 8.50 13.83
CA GLU A 369 -8.74 8.58 12.91
C GLU A 369 -7.74 7.44 13.10
N ARG A 370 -7.52 6.99 14.34
CA ARG A 370 -6.63 5.85 14.64
C ARG A 370 -7.19 4.52 14.15
N ALA A 371 -8.51 4.32 14.29
CA ALA A 371 -9.17 3.11 13.81
C ALA A 371 -9.13 3.02 12.27
N GLU A 372 -9.35 4.14 11.59
CA GLU A 372 -9.25 4.23 10.14
C GLU A 372 -7.81 3.94 9.65
N TYR A 373 -6.82 4.41 10.41
CA TYR A 373 -5.41 4.12 10.13
C TYR A 373 -5.04 2.65 10.29
N ALA A 374 -5.44 2.03 11.39
CA ALA A 374 -5.18 0.62 11.62
C ALA A 374 -5.81 -0.26 10.53
N SER A 375 -7.03 0.10 10.08
CA SER A 375 -7.71 -0.56 8.96
C SER A 375 -6.93 -0.44 7.65
N MET A 376 -6.44 0.75 7.34
CA MET A 376 -5.66 0.99 6.12
C MET A 376 -4.32 0.24 6.16
N MET A 377 -3.64 0.20 7.29
CA MET A 377 -2.38 -0.54 7.48
C MET A 377 -2.58 -2.04 7.30
N LYS A 378 -3.69 -2.59 7.84
CA LYS A 378 -4.04 -4.00 7.67
C LYS A 378 -4.18 -4.36 6.19
N THR A 379 -4.86 -3.52 5.42
CA THR A 379 -5.07 -3.76 3.98
C THR A 379 -3.77 -3.65 3.17
N THR A 380 -2.99 -2.61 3.43
CA THR A 380 -1.69 -2.43 2.76
C THR A 380 -0.76 -3.60 3.04
N PHE A 381 -0.75 -4.11 4.27
CA PHE A 381 0.03 -5.29 4.65
C PHE A 381 -0.40 -6.53 3.86
N ILE A 382 -1.71 -6.81 3.80
CA ILE A 382 -2.25 -7.98 3.07
C ILE A 382 -1.95 -7.88 1.58
N GLN A 383 -2.07 -6.68 0.97
CA GLN A 383 -1.76 -6.45 -0.44
C GLN A 383 -0.28 -6.70 -0.75
N ASN A 384 0.62 -6.17 0.08
CA ASN A 384 2.06 -6.35 -0.08
C ASN A 384 2.45 -7.83 0.06
N MET A 385 1.90 -8.51 1.08
CA MET A 385 2.12 -9.94 1.29
C MET A 385 1.66 -10.77 0.09
N SER A 386 0.51 -10.42 -0.50
CA SER A 386 0.02 -11.12 -1.68
C SER A 386 0.98 -11.02 -2.87
N HIS A 387 1.51 -9.81 -3.13
CA HIS A 387 2.47 -9.60 -4.21
C HIS A 387 3.78 -10.35 -3.95
N GLU A 388 4.29 -10.25 -2.71
CA GLU A 388 5.53 -10.90 -2.29
C GLU A 388 5.44 -12.45 -2.28
N ILE A 389 4.24 -13.02 -2.14
CA ILE A 389 4.03 -14.48 -2.24
C ILE A 389 3.79 -14.91 -3.70
N ARG A 390 3.09 -14.12 -4.49
CA ARG A 390 2.76 -14.46 -5.89
C ARG A 390 4.02 -14.60 -6.75
N THR A 391 5.00 -13.74 -6.57
CA THR A 391 6.22 -13.70 -7.37
C THR A 391 7.03 -15.01 -7.30
N PRO A 392 7.44 -15.51 -6.11
CA PRO A 392 8.16 -16.79 -6.03
C PRO A 392 7.30 -17.98 -6.42
N LEU A 393 6.00 -17.92 -6.16
CA LEU A 393 5.11 -19.01 -6.51
C LEU A 393 4.99 -19.17 -8.03
N ASN A 394 4.87 -18.07 -8.77
CA ASN A 394 4.90 -18.10 -10.23
C ASN A 394 6.27 -18.59 -10.76
N SER A 395 7.36 -18.27 -10.06
CA SER A 395 8.68 -18.79 -10.41
C SER A 395 8.76 -20.31 -10.18
N ILE A 396 8.22 -20.82 -9.07
CA ILE A 396 8.16 -22.27 -8.79
C ILE A 396 7.39 -23.01 -9.89
N VAL A 397 6.21 -22.52 -10.26
CA VAL A 397 5.41 -23.09 -11.35
C VAL A 397 6.17 -23.06 -12.67
N GLY A 398 6.78 -21.92 -13.02
CA GLY A 398 7.55 -21.78 -14.25
C GLY A 398 8.74 -22.74 -14.32
N PHE A 399 9.49 -22.92 -13.23
CA PHE A 399 10.58 -23.89 -13.18
C PHE A 399 10.09 -25.33 -13.22
N SER A 400 8.96 -25.62 -12.58
CA SER A 400 8.35 -26.95 -12.63
C SER A 400 7.95 -27.33 -14.04
N GLN A 401 7.39 -26.41 -14.81
CA GLN A 401 7.05 -26.63 -16.23
C GLN A 401 8.30 -26.87 -17.09
N LEU A 402 9.41 -26.14 -16.84
CA LEU A 402 10.68 -26.39 -17.51
C LEU A 402 11.24 -27.78 -17.22
N LEU A 403 11.04 -28.31 -16.01
CA LEU A 403 11.44 -29.69 -15.67
C LEU A 403 10.67 -30.71 -16.49
N VAL A 404 9.39 -30.51 -16.75
CA VAL A 404 8.59 -31.37 -17.64
C VAL A 404 9.11 -31.33 -19.07
N ASP A 405 9.46 -30.12 -19.57
CA ASP A 405 9.98 -29.92 -20.92
C ASP A 405 11.36 -30.59 -21.11
N ILE A 406 12.21 -30.61 -20.06
CA ILE A 406 13.54 -31.20 -20.08
C ILE A 406 13.48 -32.74 -19.95
N TYR A 407 12.56 -33.27 -19.14
CA TYR A 407 12.43 -34.69 -18.81
C TYR A 407 11.13 -35.28 -19.38
N GLN A 408 10.84 -35.06 -20.66
CA GLN A 408 9.58 -35.39 -21.35
C GLN A 408 9.13 -36.85 -21.20
N ASP A 409 10.05 -37.79 -21.03
CA ASP A 409 9.76 -39.23 -20.91
C ASP A 409 9.66 -39.75 -19.47
N ASN A 410 9.82 -38.90 -18.45
CA ASN A 410 9.76 -39.32 -17.05
C ASN A 410 8.39 -39.06 -16.44
N GLN A 411 7.61 -40.13 -16.23
CA GLN A 411 6.27 -40.10 -15.67
C GLN A 411 6.24 -39.54 -14.23
N GLU A 412 7.23 -39.88 -13.39
CA GLU A 412 7.33 -39.39 -12.02
C GLU A 412 7.54 -37.88 -11.99
N THR A 413 8.35 -37.34 -12.91
CA THR A 413 8.55 -35.87 -13.02
C THR A 413 7.25 -35.15 -13.37
N LYS A 414 6.45 -35.70 -14.28
CA LYS A 414 5.12 -35.14 -14.62
C LYS A 414 4.16 -35.18 -13.44
N GLU A 415 4.15 -36.24 -12.65
CA GLU A 415 3.31 -36.31 -11.44
C GLU A 415 3.74 -35.31 -10.40
N PHE A 416 5.02 -35.16 -10.11
CA PHE A 416 5.52 -34.17 -9.16
C PHE A 416 5.20 -32.74 -9.61
N VAL A 417 5.38 -32.43 -10.89
CA VAL A 417 5.06 -31.12 -11.43
C VAL A 417 3.57 -30.85 -11.36
N SER A 418 2.72 -31.81 -11.69
CA SER A 418 1.27 -31.69 -11.53
C SER A 418 0.88 -31.39 -10.07
N ILE A 419 1.50 -32.04 -9.10
CA ILE A 419 1.29 -31.78 -7.68
C ILE A 419 1.71 -30.33 -7.33
N ILE A 420 2.84 -29.88 -7.83
CA ILE A 420 3.33 -28.52 -7.58
C ILE A 420 2.37 -27.48 -8.20
N GLU A 421 1.93 -27.69 -9.43
CA GLU A 421 0.99 -26.79 -10.12
C GLU A 421 -0.34 -26.69 -9.38
N VAL A 422 -0.92 -27.84 -8.99
CA VAL A 422 -2.19 -27.89 -8.24
C VAL A 422 -2.08 -27.18 -6.89
N ASN A 423 -1.00 -27.42 -6.14
CA ASN A 423 -0.82 -26.77 -4.84
C ASN A 423 -0.52 -25.27 -4.98
N SER A 424 0.22 -24.88 -6.00
CA SER A 424 0.51 -23.48 -6.29
C SER A 424 -0.77 -22.72 -6.70
N ALA A 425 -1.59 -23.31 -7.55
CA ALA A 425 -2.89 -22.76 -7.94
C ALA A 425 -3.84 -22.63 -6.72
N ASN A 426 -3.87 -23.62 -5.84
CA ASN A 426 -4.65 -23.59 -4.62
C ASN A 426 -4.19 -22.47 -3.67
N LEU A 427 -2.87 -22.28 -3.51
CA LEU A 427 -2.32 -21.23 -2.66
C LEU A 427 -2.61 -19.83 -3.23
N LEU A 428 -2.47 -19.65 -4.55
CA LEU A 428 -2.85 -18.40 -5.20
C LEU A 428 -4.33 -18.05 -5.01
N ARG A 429 -5.20 -19.07 -5.08
CA ARG A 429 -6.63 -18.90 -4.83
C ARG A 429 -6.89 -18.44 -3.40
N LEU A 430 -6.30 -19.10 -2.40
CA LEU A 430 -6.45 -18.72 -0.99
C LEU A 430 -5.99 -17.28 -0.72
N ILE A 431 -4.90 -16.86 -1.34
CA ILE A 431 -4.38 -15.49 -1.20
C ILE A 431 -5.37 -14.49 -1.80
N ASN A 432 -5.90 -14.79 -2.99
CA ASN A 432 -6.89 -13.93 -3.63
C ASN A 432 -8.21 -13.88 -2.83
N ASP A 433 -8.64 -14.99 -2.22
CA ASP A 433 -9.81 -15.04 -1.34
C ASP A 433 -9.62 -14.14 -0.10
N VAL A 434 -8.43 -14.16 0.53
CA VAL A 434 -8.09 -13.27 1.66
C VAL A 434 -8.08 -11.80 1.24
N LEU A 435 -7.56 -11.51 0.05
CA LEU A 435 -7.61 -10.15 -0.50
C LEU A 435 -9.04 -9.69 -0.73
N ASP A 436 -9.87 -10.54 -1.35
CA ASP A 436 -11.28 -10.23 -1.61
C ASP A 436 -12.04 -9.94 -0.31
N ILE A 437 -11.84 -10.74 0.74
CA ILE A 437 -12.42 -10.49 2.08
C ILE A 437 -11.96 -9.13 2.62
N SER A 438 -10.66 -8.85 2.53
CA SER A 438 -10.11 -7.58 3.03
C SER A 438 -10.64 -6.35 2.28
N PHE A 439 -10.94 -6.49 0.98
CA PHE A 439 -11.58 -5.44 0.19
C PHE A 439 -13.06 -5.27 0.51
N LEU A 440 -13.77 -6.38 0.74
CA LEU A 440 -15.18 -6.34 1.10
C LEU A 440 -15.43 -5.69 2.46
N ASP A 441 -14.54 -5.92 3.43
CA ASP A 441 -14.60 -5.28 4.76
C ASP A 441 -14.47 -3.74 4.70
N GLN A 442 -13.95 -3.18 3.62
CA GLN A 442 -13.70 -1.74 3.46
C GLN A 442 -14.65 -1.03 2.51
N SER A 443 -15.35 -1.76 1.65
CA SER A 443 -16.26 -1.17 0.69
C SER A 443 -17.67 -1.09 1.28
N GLU A 444 -18.13 0.13 1.55
CA GLU A 444 -19.52 0.36 1.96
C GLU A 444 -20.52 -0.04 0.86
N GLU A 445 -20.10 -0.05 -0.41
CA GLU A 445 -20.95 -0.47 -1.54
C GLU A 445 -20.14 -1.20 -2.62
N VAL A 446 -20.63 -2.37 -3.04
CA VAL A 446 -20.12 -3.07 -4.22
C VAL A 446 -20.78 -2.46 -5.47
N PRO A 447 -20.01 -1.95 -6.46
CA PRO A 447 -20.59 -1.38 -7.67
C PRO A 447 -21.47 -2.42 -8.40
N TYR A 448 -22.71 -2.06 -8.72
CA TYR A 448 -23.69 -2.90 -9.42
C TYR A 448 -24.33 -2.16 -10.62
N ASP A 449 -23.52 -1.47 -11.39
CA ASP A 449 -23.96 -0.56 -12.46
C ASP A 449 -23.97 -1.18 -13.85
N LYS A 450 -23.52 -2.42 -14.01
CA LYS A 450 -23.52 -3.11 -15.30
C LYS A 450 -24.82 -3.88 -15.55
N VAL A 451 -25.35 -3.72 -16.75
CA VAL A 451 -26.50 -4.51 -17.21
C VAL A 451 -25.99 -5.73 -17.95
N GLU A 452 -26.34 -6.91 -17.49
CA GLU A 452 -25.94 -8.18 -18.08
C GLU A 452 -27.08 -9.17 -18.09
N ASP A 453 -27.02 -10.09 -19.03
CA ASP A 453 -27.89 -11.26 -19.04
C ASP A 453 -27.38 -12.32 -18.07
N ILE A 454 -28.13 -12.60 -17.02
CA ILE A 454 -27.70 -13.54 -15.98
C ILE A 454 -27.42 -14.95 -16.51
N ASN A 455 -28.05 -15.34 -17.63
CA ASN A 455 -27.76 -16.62 -18.27
C ASN A 455 -26.28 -16.72 -18.69
N VAL A 456 -25.64 -15.59 -19.06
CA VAL A 456 -24.21 -15.57 -19.39
C VAL A 456 -23.36 -15.87 -18.15
N SER A 457 -23.68 -15.24 -17.02
CA SER A 457 -22.97 -15.51 -15.75
C SER A 457 -23.18 -16.97 -15.29
N CYS A 458 -24.39 -17.51 -15.44
CA CYS A 458 -24.70 -18.91 -15.11
C CYS A 458 -23.95 -19.88 -16.02
N LEU A 459 -23.94 -19.64 -17.33
CA LEU A 459 -23.21 -20.48 -18.30
C LEU A 459 -21.70 -20.42 -18.06
N SER A 460 -21.19 -19.23 -17.77
CA SER A 460 -19.76 -19.06 -17.40
C SER A 460 -19.42 -19.87 -16.15
N GLY A 461 -20.30 -19.89 -15.14
CA GLY A 461 -20.15 -20.71 -13.93
C GLY A 461 -20.11 -22.20 -14.23
N ILE A 462 -21.05 -22.68 -15.04
CA ILE A 462 -21.12 -24.09 -15.48
C ILE A 462 -19.83 -24.49 -16.24
N GLU A 463 -19.41 -23.66 -17.18
CA GLU A 463 -18.24 -23.97 -18.00
C GLU A 463 -16.94 -23.99 -17.16
N ALA A 464 -16.82 -23.08 -16.19
CA ALA A 464 -15.66 -23.01 -15.29
C ALA A 464 -15.49 -24.26 -14.40
N VAL A 465 -16.56 -25.01 -14.14
CA VAL A 465 -16.51 -26.22 -13.31
C VAL A 465 -16.63 -27.50 -14.10
N ARG A 466 -16.88 -27.46 -15.39
CA ARG A 466 -17.09 -28.63 -16.26
C ARG A 466 -15.96 -29.67 -16.15
N THR A 467 -14.72 -29.21 -16.07
CA THR A 467 -13.53 -30.09 -15.96
C THR A 467 -13.30 -30.63 -14.55
N LEU A 468 -14.02 -30.08 -13.55
CA LEU A 468 -13.88 -30.48 -12.15
C LEU A 468 -14.93 -31.51 -11.73
N VAL A 469 -15.93 -31.72 -12.57
CA VAL A 469 -17.03 -32.66 -12.31
C VAL A 469 -16.56 -34.08 -12.59
N HIS A 470 -16.85 -35.01 -11.70
CA HIS A 470 -16.49 -36.41 -11.84
C HIS A 470 -17.16 -37.06 -13.04
N GLU A 471 -16.48 -38.03 -13.66
CA GLU A 471 -17.01 -38.78 -14.80
C GLU A 471 -18.28 -39.54 -14.40
N GLY A 472 -19.39 -39.27 -15.11
CA GLY A 472 -20.72 -39.83 -14.81
C GLY A 472 -21.61 -38.96 -13.91
N VAL A 473 -21.22 -37.74 -13.58
CA VAL A 473 -22.10 -36.73 -12.96
C VAL A 473 -22.66 -35.81 -14.05
N GLU A 474 -23.94 -35.65 -14.11
CA GLU A 474 -24.62 -34.79 -15.07
C GLU A 474 -24.58 -33.34 -14.56
N LEU A 475 -24.04 -32.43 -15.35
CA LEU A 475 -23.96 -31.00 -15.03
C LEU A 475 -24.87 -30.22 -15.95
N GLU A 476 -25.95 -29.63 -15.39
CA GLU A 476 -26.99 -28.98 -16.15
C GLU A 476 -27.28 -27.58 -15.67
N PHE A 477 -27.55 -26.68 -16.63
CA PHE A 477 -28.13 -25.36 -16.35
C PHE A 477 -29.55 -25.28 -16.90
N ARG A 478 -30.52 -24.89 -16.06
CA ARG A 478 -31.92 -24.74 -16.40
C ARG A 478 -32.36 -23.28 -16.30
N PRO A 479 -32.25 -22.51 -17.39
CA PRO A 479 -32.70 -21.12 -17.36
C PRO A 479 -34.23 -21.04 -17.23
N SER A 480 -34.71 -20.18 -16.35
CA SER A 480 -36.17 -19.93 -16.20
C SER A 480 -36.76 -19.12 -17.36
N VAL A 481 -35.93 -18.35 -18.07
CA VAL A 481 -36.31 -17.55 -19.25
C VAL A 481 -35.14 -17.51 -20.25
N GLU A 482 -35.44 -17.30 -21.53
CA GLU A 482 -34.44 -17.26 -22.60
C GLU A 482 -33.42 -16.12 -22.40
N ARG A 483 -33.86 -15.01 -21.83
CA ARG A 483 -33.02 -13.83 -21.57
C ARG A 483 -33.51 -13.07 -20.35
N CYS A 484 -32.61 -12.80 -19.42
CA CYS A 484 -32.87 -12.03 -18.20
C CYS A 484 -31.81 -10.96 -17.96
N LEU A 485 -32.13 -9.73 -18.34
CA LEU A 485 -31.22 -8.58 -18.14
C LEU A 485 -31.43 -7.98 -16.76
N ILE A 486 -30.35 -7.90 -16.00
CA ILE A 486 -30.34 -7.26 -14.68
C ILE A 486 -29.18 -6.27 -14.57
N LYS A 487 -29.36 -5.31 -13.69
CA LYS A 487 -28.30 -4.39 -13.30
C LYS A 487 -27.57 -4.96 -12.08
N THR A 488 -26.35 -5.41 -12.26
CA THR A 488 -25.59 -6.11 -11.23
C THR A 488 -24.08 -5.91 -11.39
N ASN A 489 -23.31 -6.60 -10.57
CA ASN A 489 -21.88 -6.81 -10.77
C ASN A 489 -21.65 -8.24 -11.31
N PRO A 490 -21.51 -8.42 -12.64
CA PRO A 490 -21.41 -9.73 -13.26
C PRO A 490 -20.25 -10.58 -12.73
N GLY A 491 -19.10 -9.94 -12.52
CA GLY A 491 -17.91 -10.62 -11.99
C GLY A 491 -18.15 -11.21 -10.61
N ARG A 492 -18.85 -10.50 -9.74
CA ARG A 492 -19.16 -11.00 -8.39
C ARG A 492 -20.24 -12.08 -8.42
N VAL A 493 -21.26 -11.94 -9.28
CA VAL A 493 -22.27 -12.99 -9.47
C VAL A 493 -21.61 -14.27 -9.97
N SER A 494 -20.80 -14.19 -11.03
CA SER A 494 -20.06 -15.35 -11.55
C SER A 494 -19.14 -15.97 -10.50
N GLN A 495 -18.43 -15.17 -9.71
CA GLN A 495 -17.56 -15.64 -8.65
C GLN A 495 -18.34 -16.46 -7.61
N ILE A 496 -19.48 -15.95 -7.15
CA ILE A 496 -20.34 -16.66 -6.19
C ILE A 496 -20.81 -17.99 -6.78
N LEU A 497 -21.32 -17.97 -8.01
CA LEU A 497 -21.82 -19.17 -8.69
C LEU A 497 -20.70 -20.21 -8.87
N ILE A 498 -19.51 -19.78 -9.30
CA ILE A 498 -18.35 -20.67 -9.46
C ILE A 498 -17.98 -21.32 -8.13
N HIS A 499 -17.90 -20.57 -7.03
CA HIS A 499 -17.57 -21.12 -5.71
C HIS A 499 -18.58 -22.16 -5.24
N LEU A 500 -19.87 -21.89 -5.42
CA LEU A 500 -20.93 -22.83 -5.04
C LEU A 500 -20.92 -24.09 -5.93
N LEU A 501 -20.75 -23.92 -7.25
CA LEU A 501 -20.66 -25.03 -8.20
C LEU A 501 -19.40 -25.88 -7.99
N GLN A 502 -18.27 -25.28 -7.63
CA GLN A 502 -17.05 -25.98 -7.25
C GLN A 502 -17.25 -26.84 -6.01
N ASN A 503 -18.01 -26.33 -5.02
CA ASN A 503 -18.38 -27.13 -3.85
C ASN A 503 -19.28 -28.30 -4.26
N ALA A 504 -20.28 -28.07 -5.07
CA ALA A 504 -21.15 -29.12 -5.60
C ALA A 504 -20.34 -30.19 -6.37
N ALA A 505 -19.46 -29.77 -7.28
CA ALA A 505 -18.60 -30.67 -8.03
C ALA A 505 -17.66 -31.51 -7.13
N LYS A 506 -17.09 -30.89 -6.08
CA LYS A 506 -16.19 -31.54 -5.12
C LYS A 506 -16.89 -32.62 -4.29
N PHE A 507 -18.17 -32.46 -3.99
CA PHE A 507 -18.89 -33.33 -3.05
C PHE A 507 -19.91 -34.26 -3.72
N THR A 508 -19.99 -34.25 -5.06
CA THR A 508 -20.87 -35.12 -5.85
C THR A 508 -20.03 -36.09 -6.68
N ASP A 509 -19.99 -37.34 -6.26
CA ASP A 509 -19.26 -38.41 -6.94
C ASP A 509 -20.10 -39.08 -8.05
N LYS A 510 -21.42 -39.10 -7.92
CA LYS A 510 -22.38 -39.66 -8.88
C LYS A 510 -23.71 -38.92 -8.81
N GLY A 511 -24.43 -38.86 -9.95
CA GLY A 511 -25.77 -38.24 -10.02
C GLY A 511 -25.73 -36.92 -10.80
N SER A 512 -26.27 -35.83 -10.27
CA SER A 512 -26.40 -34.59 -11.03
C SER A 512 -26.11 -33.33 -10.18
N ILE A 513 -25.67 -32.30 -10.86
CA ILE A 513 -25.53 -30.94 -10.35
C ILE A 513 -26.35 -30.04 -11.27
N VAL A 514 -27.37 -29.40 -10.73
CA VAL A 514 -28.27 -28.53 -11.47
C VAL A 514 -28.19 -27.12 -10.94
N LEU A 515 -27.87 -26.17 -11.82
CA LEU A 515 -28.01 -24.76 -11.56
C LEU A 515 -29.33 -24.28 -12.18
N ASP A 516 -30.18 -23.70 -11.40
CA ASP A 516 -31.38 -23.00 -11.87
C ASP A 516 -31.51 -21.64 -11.15
N TYR A 517 -32.45 -20.84 -11.59
CA TYR A 517 -32.85 -19.63 -10.86
C TYR A 517 -34.34 -19.36 -10.99
N GLU A 518 -34.88 -18.70 -9.97
CA GLU A 518 -36.26 -18.27 -9.90
C GLU A 518 -36.34 -16.74 -9.87
N LEU A 519 -37.32 -16.18 -10.59
CA LEU A 519 -37.59 -14.75 -10.65
C LEU A 519 -38.73 -14.38 -9.72
N ASN A 520 -38.42 -13.81 -8.56
CA ASN A 520 -39.42 -13.24 -7.67
C ASN A 520 -39.74 -11.79 -8.10
N ARG A 521 -40.73 -11.67 -9.04
CA ARG A 521 -41.09 -10.37 -9.62
C ARG A 521 -41.69 -9.39 -8.60
N ASN A 522 -42.33 -9.90 -7.53
CA ASN A 522 -42.95 -9.06 -6.50
C ASN A 522 -41.90 -8.36 -5.62
N GLU A 523 -40.80 -9.04 -5.30
CA GLU A 523 -39.74 -8.52 -4.46
C GLU A 523 -38.55 -7.99 -5.28
N ARG A 524 -38.59 -8.11 -6.62
CA ARG A 524 -37.49 -7.73 -7.54
C ARG A 524 -36.19 -8.47 -7.23
N GLU A 525 -36.30 -9.74 -6.89
CA GLU A 525 -35.21 -10.60 -6.51
C GLU A 525 -35.01 -11.73 -7.51
N ILE A 526 -33.78 -12.22 -7.59
CA ILE A 526 -33.42 -13.45 -8.31
C ILE A 526 -32.82 -14.40 -7.29
N ILE A 527 -33.43 -15.56 -7.19
CA ILE A 527 -33.00 -16.63 -6.29
C ILE A 527 -32.28 -17.68 -7.15
N TYR A 528 -30.94 -17.71 -7.05
CA TYR A 528 -30.15 -18.77 -7.66
C TYR A 528 -30.23 -20.02 -6.79
N ARG A 529 -30.40 -21.17 -7.41
CA ARG A 529 -30.43 -22.46 -6.74
C ARG A 529 -29.40 -23.39 -7.39
N ILE A 530 -28.54 -23.95 -6.58
CA ILE A 530 -27.64 -25.02 -7.00
C ILE A 530 -28.01 -26.25 -6.21
N THR A 531 -28.45 -27.27 -6.94
CA THR A 531 -28.88 -28.55 -6.37
C THR A 531 -27.90 -29.62 -6.78
N ASP A 532 -27.30 -30.27 -5.83
CA ASP A 532 -26.43 -31.41 -6.04
C ASP A 532 -27.00 -32.68 -5.37
N THR A 533 -26.59 -33.84 -5.90
CA THR A 533 -26.94 -35.16 -5.33
C THR A 533 -25.79 -35.75 -4.54
N GLY A 534 -24.91 -34.93 -4.05
CA GLY A 534 -23.72 -35.31 -3.29
C GLY A 534 -24.00 -35.83 -1.89
N LYS A 535 -22.99 -35.98 -1.10
CA LYS A 535 -23.07 -36.54 0.26
C LYS A 535 -23.83 -35.69 1.29
N GLY A 536 -24.23 -34.47 0.92
CA GLY A 536 -24.97 -33.53 1.76
C GLY A 536 -24.15 -33.00 2.97
N ILE A 537 -24.80 -32.14 3.73
CA ILE A 537 -24.26 -31.59 4.98
C ILE A 537 -24.99 -32.26 6.16
N PRO A 538 -24.27 -32.86 7.12
CA PRO A 538 -24.88 -33.43 8.33
C PRO A 538 -25.74 -32.41 9.07
N ALA A 539 -26.85 -32.87 9.64
CA ALA A 539 -27.83 -31.98 10.30
C ALA A 539 -27.23 -31.14 11.43
N ASP A 540 -26.21 -31.65 12.11
CA ASP A 540 -25.46 -30.97 13.17
C ASP A 540 -24.51 -29.87 12.67
N LYS A 541 -24.37 -29.71 11.35
CA LYS A 541 -23.49 -28.72 10.71
C LYS A 541 -24.24 -27.79 9.75
N GLN A 542 -25.56 -27.76 9.84
CA GLN A 542 -26.41 -26.93 8.97
C GLN A 542 -26.83 -25.58 9.60
N GLU A 543 -26.33 -25.24 10.79
CA GLU A 543 -26.56 -23.94 11.45
C GLU A 543 -25.63 -22.84 10.94
#